data_1429ba3cc4280190e36b2bde62def538
#
_entry.id   1429ba3cc4280190e36b2bde62def538
#
_cell.length_a   1.000
_cell.length_b   1.000
_cell.length_c   1.000
_cell.angle_alpha   90.00
_cell.angle_beta   90.00
_cell.angle_gamma   90.00
#
_symmetry.space_group_name_H-M   'P 1'
#
loop_
_entity.id
_entity.type
_entity.pdbx_description
1 polymer ?
#
loop_
_entity_poly.entity_id
_entity_poly.type
_entity_poly.pdbx_seq_one_letter_code
_entity_poly.pdbx_strand_id
1 'polypeptide(L)'
;GTHKRTGDGSFFAQCQEKIEKGEIWKEGENAYMQLITYSGHAPFILPEYLREISFSSDIPEKMGNYMITARYTDKAIGKFVEYLKTLPQYKETLIVITGDHEGLASYRAELCESPGGKGIVSDKQFTPFIVVNSPIGMRYDEVMGQIDMYPTLLNLLQLDDYYWTGLGESILNPEKKEFAVGSQMNVEGEGYSPEDEDFAKEAYN
;
A
#
# COMPACT_ATOMS: atom_id res chain seq x y z
N GLY A 1 -14.36 -11.51 -25.93
CA GLY A 1 -13.72 -12.34 -24.92
C GLY A 1 -13.92 -11.71 -23.56
N THR A 2 -14.70 -12.36 -22.71
CA THR A 2 -14.82 -11.95 -21.30
C THR A 2 -13.49 -12.24 -20.63
N HIS A 3 -12.67 -11.22 -20.40
CA HIS A 3 -11.51 -11.33 -19.53
C HIS A 3 -12.03 -11.66 -18.13
N LYS A 4 -12.00 -12.93 -17.75
CA LYS A 4 -12.24 -13.33 -16.36
C LYS A 4 -11.09 -12.76 -15.54
N ARG A 5 -11.38 -11.75 -14.73
CA ARG A 5 -10.40 -11.16 -13.81
C ARG A 5 -9.96 -12.24 -12.83
N THR A 6 -8.66 -12.41 -12.70
CA THR A 6 -8.08 -13.33 -11.73
C THR A 6 -8.17 -12.67 -10.34
N GLY A 7 -8.79 -13.35 -9.37
CA GLY A 7 -8.80 -12.85 -8.00
C GLY A 7 -7.40 -12.93 -7.37
N ASP A 8 -7.12 -12.05 -6.39
CA ASP A 8 -5.79 -11.92 -5.77
C ASP A 8 -5.27 -13.23 -5.19
N GLY A 9 -6.13 -14.07 -4.60
CA GLY A 9 -5.72 -15.38 -4.12
C GLY A 9 -5.17 -16.27 -5.22
N SER A 10 -5.80 -16.28 -6.40
CA SER A 10 -5.31 -17.04 -7.57
C SER A 10 -4.07 -16.40 -8.18
N PHE A 11 -3.97 -15.09 -8.15
CA PHE A 11 -2.80 -14.35 -8.60
C PHE A 11 -1.56 -14.72 -7.77
N PHE A 12 -1.65 -14.64 -6.45
CA PHE A 12 -0.54 -15.02 -5.56
C PHE A 12 -0.18 -16.50 -5.65
N ALA A 13 -1.17 -17.40 -5.85
CA ALA A 13 -0.90 -18.81 -6.08
C ALA A 13 -0.09 -19.05 -7.36
N GLN A 14 -0.36 -18.30 -8.43
CA GLN A 14 0.44 -18.36 -9.65
C GLN A 14 1.85 -17.77 -9.45
N CYS A 15 1.99 -16.71 -8.68
CA CYS A 15 3.31 -16.17 -8.32
C CYS A 15 4.12 -17.22 -7.54
N GLN A 16 3.51 -17.87 -6.55
CA GLN A 16 4.14 -18.95 -5.80
C GLN A 16 4.62 -20.06 -6.73
N GLU A 17 3.75 -20.58 -7.59
CA GLU A 17 4.10 -21.65 -8.56
C GLU A 17 5.30 -21.24 -9.44
N LYS A 18 5.34 -19.99 -9.89
CA LYS A 18 6.45 -19.49 -10.71
C LYS A 18 7.76 -19.34 -9.95
N ILE A 19 7.69 -18.97 -8.67
CA ILE A 19 8.85 -18.94 -7.79
C ILE A 19 9.38 -20.36 -7.58
N GLU A 20 8.50 -21.32 -7.25
CA GLU A 20 8.87 -22.72 -7.06
C GLU A 20 9.53 -23.35 -8.28
N LYS A 21 9.13 -22.92 -9.47
CA LYS A 21 9.74 -23.35 -10.75
C LYS A 21 11.03 -22.59 -11.10
N GLY A 22 11.42 -21.58 -10.32
CA GLY A 22 12.55 -20.71 -10.63
C GLY A 22 12.36 -19.85 -11.89
N GLU A 23 11.09 -19.56 -12.27
CA GLU A 23 10.78 -18.76 -13.45
C GLU A 23 10.91 -17.26 -13.22
N ILE A 24 10.60 -16.78 -12.01
CA ILE A 24 10.60 -15.34 -11.68
C ILE A 24 11.54 -14.97 -10.54
N TRP A 25 12.04 -15.94 -9.79
CA TRP A 25 13.03 -15.72 -8.75
C TRP A 25 13.84 -17.01 -8.54
N LYS A 26 15.17 -16.89 -8.57
CA LYS A 26 16.07 -18.01 -8.36
C LYS A 26 16.92 -17.78 -7.11
N GLU A 27 17.27 -18.85 -6.44
CA GLU A 27 18.22 -18.78 -5.32
C GLU A 27 19.55 -18.18 -5.76
N GLY A 28 20.07 -17.24 -4.95
CA GLY A 28 21.33 -16.54 -5.23
C GLY A 28 21.24 -15.40 -6.24
N GLU A 29 20.05 -15.10 -6.77
CA GLU A 29 19.81 -13.94 -7.64
C GLU A 29 19.03 -12.84 -6.91
N ASN A 30 19.47 -11.59 -7.06
CA ASN A 30 18.66 -10.44 -6.61
C ASN A 30 17.44 -10.29 -7.51
N ALA A 31 16.30 -10.07 -6.91
CA ALA A 31 15.05 -9.86 -7.64
C ALA A 31 14.29 -8.63 -7.11
N TYR A 32 13.70 -7.89 -8.01
CA TYR A 32 12.66 -6.90 -7.71
C TYR A 32 11.35 -7.36 -8.33
N MET A 33 10.32 -7.47 -7.52
CA MET A 33 8.99 -7.86 -7.97
C MET A 33 7.95 -6.85 -7.51
N GLN A 34 7.19 -6.31 -8.45
CA GLN A 34 6.03 -5.49 -8.15
C GLN A 34 4.76 -6.30 -8.45
N LEU A 35 4.00 -6.61 -7.43
CA LEU A 35 2.79 -7.42 -7.51
C LEU A 35 1.56 -6.52 -7.30
N ILE A 36 0.81 -6.27 -8.37
CA ILE A 36 -0.36 -5.39 -8.34
C ILE A 36 -1.62 -6.23 -8.16
N THR A 37 -2.29 -6.05 -7.02
CA THR A 37 -3.57 -6.68 -6.71
C THR A 37 -4.73 -5.96 -7.42
N TYR A 38 -5.85 -6.66 -7.60
CA TYR A 38 -6.97 -6.10 -8.33
C TYR A 38 -8.33 -6.29 -7.65
N SER A 39 -8.47 -7.23 -6.72
CA SER A 39 -9.77 -7.54 -6.11
C SER A 39 -10.37 -6.38 -5.32
N GLY A 40 -9.53 -5.48 -4.82
CA GLY A 40 -9.93 -4.24 -4.13
C GLY A 40 -10.38 -3.11 -5.05
N HIS A 41 -10.39 -3.30 -6.39
CA HIS A 41 -10.82 -2.26 -7.33
C HIS A 41 -12.36 -2.21 -7.46
N ALA A 42 -12.92 -1.01 -7.64
CA ALA A 42 -14.34 -0.83 -7.92
C ALA A 42 -14.79 -1.67 -9.13
N PRO A 43 -16.00 -2.22 -9.10
CA PRO A 43 -17.14 -2.02 -8.19
C PRO A 43 -17.14 -2.88 -6.92
N PHE A 44 -16.02 -3.41 -6.46
CA PHE A 44 -15.87 -4.20 -5.22
C PHE A 44 -16.70 -5.49 -5.20
N ILE A 45 -16.69 -6.21 -6.31
CA ILE A 45 -17.47 -7.44 -6.48
C ILE A 45 -16.61 -8.66 -6.19
N LEU A 46 -16.99 -9.42 -5.17
CA LEU A 46 -16.40 -10.71 -4.83
C LEU A 46 -17.47 -11.80 -4.91
N PRO A 47 -17.22 -12.95 -5.55
CA PRO A 47 -18.12 -14.10 -5.52
C PRO A 47 -18.49 -14.50 -4.09
N GLU A 48 -19.73 -14.91 -3.87
CA GLU A 48 -20.27 -15.20 -2.54
C GLU A 48 -19.44 -16.24 -1.77
N TYR A 49 -18.98 -17.26 -2.46
CA TYR A 49 -18.15 -18.33 -1.86
C TYR A 49 -16.76 -17.87 -1.37
N LEU A 50 -16.34 -16.67 -1.73
CA LEU A 50 -15.08 -16.05 -1.26
C LEU A 50 -15.31 -15.01 -0.15
N ARG A 51 -16.56 -14.67 0.16
CA ARG A 51 -16.90 -13.71 1.19
C ARG A 51 -16.85 -14.37 2.55
N GLU A 52 -15.99 -13.89 3.42
CA GLU A 52 -15.80 -14.42 4.78
C GLU A 52 -16.52 -13.61 5.85
N ILE A 53 -16.90 -12.39 5.51
CA ILE A 53 -17.60 -11.46 6.40
C ILE A 53 -18.82 -10.89 5.70
N SER A 54 -19.79 -10.48 6.47
CA SER A 54 -21.00 -9.76 6.02
C SER A 54 -21.27 -8.60 6.96
N PHE A 55 -21.99 -7.62 6.47
CA PHE A 55 -22.37 -6.44 7.24
C PHE A 55 -23.90 -6.31 7.31
N SER A 56 -24.38 -5.66 8.37
CA SER A 56 -25.78 -5.28 8.50
C SER A 56 -26.17 -4.22 7.46
N SER A 57 -27.47 -4.03 7.27
CA SER A 57 -28.01 -3.00 6.38
C SER A 57 -27.69 -1.55 6.78
N ASP A 58 -27.18 -1.35 8.00
CA ASP A 58 -26.76 -0.03 8.49
C ASP A 58 -25.42 0.44 7.88
N ILE A 59 -24.64 -0.51 7.33
CA ILE A 59 -23.41 -0.20 6.61
C ILE A 59 -23.76 0.03 5.14
N PRO A 60 -23.40 1.18 4.55
CA PRO A 60 -23.61 1.41 3.12
C PRO A 60 -23.04 0.27 2.28
N GLU A 61 -23.80 -0.25 1.33
CA GLU A 61 -23.44 -1.43 0.54
C GLU A 61 -22.04 -1.32 -0.09
N LYS A 62 -21.72 -0.16 -0.61
CA LYS A 62 -20.41 0.09 -1.25
C LYS A 62 -19.25 -0.01 -0.27
N MET A 63 -19.44 0.50 0.95
CA MET A 63 -18.46 0.37 2.03
C MET A 63 -18.32 -1.09 2.47
N GLY A 64 -19.44 -1.79 2.68
CA GLY A 64 -19.45 -3.20 3.03
C GLY A 64 -18.72 -4.05 1.98
N ASN A 65 -19.02 -3.84 0.71
CA ASN A 65 -18.33 -4.54 -0.39
C ASN A 65 -16.84 -4.24 -0.47
N TYR A 66 -16.43 -2.97 -0.24
CA TYR A 66 -15.01 -2.60 -0.14
C TYR A 66 -14.31 -3.34 1.00
N MET A 67 -14.89 -3.38 2.20
CA MET A 67 -14.32 -4.07 3.35
C MET A 67 -14.24 -5.60 3.13
N ILE A 68 -15.24 -6.20 2.45
CA ILE A 68 -15.23 -7.61 2.08
C ILE A 68 -14.07 -7.91 1.12
N THR A 69 -13.88 -7.08 0.11
CA THR A 69 -12.78 -7.27 -0.85
C THR A 69 -11.42 -6.99 -0.21
N ALA A 70 -11.30 -5.98 0.65
CA ALA A 70 -10.09 -5.71 1.42
C ALA A 70 -9.71 -6.89 2.31
N ARG A 71 -10.68 -7.48 3.03
CA ARG A 71 -10.47 -8.69 3.84
C ARG A 71 -9.96 -9.88 3.01
N TYR A 72 -10.50 -10.06 1.81
CA TYR A 72 -10.06 -11.11 0.90
C TYR A 72 -8.62 -10.89 0.43
N THR A 73 -8.27 -9.67 0.03
CA THR A 73 -6.92 -9.29 -0.41
C THR A 73 -5.91 -9.42 0.73
N ASP A 74 -6.23 -8.90 1.93
CA ASP A 74 -5.42 -9.04 3.13
C ASP A 74 -5.06 -10.50 3.43
N LYS A 75 -6.06 -11.38 3.40
CA LYS A 75 -5.85 -12.82 3.60
C LYS A 75 -4.97 -13.44 2.52
N ALA A 76 -5.13 -13.01 1.27
CA ALA A 76 -4.32 -13.49 0.16
C ALA A 76 -2.86 -13.05 0.29
N ILE A 77 -2.62 -11.78 0.65
CA ILE A 77 -1.30 -11.24 0.96
C ILE A 77 -0.67 -12.01 2.13
N GLY A 78 -1.41 -12.17 3.23
CA GLY A 78 -0.92 -12.88 4.41
C GLY A 78 -0.44 -14.30 4.09
N LYS A 79 -1.22 -15.06 3.31
CA LYS A 79 -0.82 -16.41 2.86
C LYS A 79 0.44 -16.41 2.01
N PHE A 80 0.57 -15.42 1.12
CA PHE A 80 1.74 -15.29 0.28
C PHE A 80 2.98 -14.91 1.08
N VAL A 81 2.85 -14.01 2.05
CA VAL A 81 3.93 -13.66 2.98
C VAL A 81 4.38 -14.88 3.81
N GLU A 82 3.44 -15.69 4.33
CA GLU A 82 3.78 -16.92 5.04
C GLU A 82 4.53 -17.91 4.14
N TYR A 83 4.16 -18.03 2.87
CA TYR A 83 4.93 -18.80 1.91
C TYR A 83 6.35 -18.24 1.72
N LEU A 84 6.50 -16.92 1.49
CA LEU A 84 7.81 -16.31 1.31
C LEU A 84 8.72 -16.54 2.51
N LYS A 85 8.18 -16.58 3.74
CA LYS A 85 8.95 -16.89 4.95
C LYS A 85 9.58 -18.29 4.94
N THR A 86 9.08 -19.21 4.13
CA THR A 86 9.64 -20.55 4.00
C THR A 86 10.87 -20.61 3.08
N LEU A 87 11.10 -19.57 2.29
CA LEU A 87 12.18 -19.53 1.31
C LEU A 87 13.51 -19.15 1.97
N PRO A 88 14.63 -19.75 1.55
CA PRO A 88 15.97 -19.35 2.04
C PRO A 88 16.27 -17.87 1.87
N GLN A 89 15.83 -17.28 0.75
CA GLN A 89 16.05 -15.88 0.39
C GLN A 89 15.28 -14.89 1.28
N TYR A 90 14.30 -15.35 2.05
CA TYR A 90 13.49 -14.47 2.91
C TYR A 90 14.33 -13.59 3.84
N LYS A 91 15.44 -14.11 4.34
CA LYS A 91 16.31 -13.39 5.28
C LYS A 91 16.90 -12.08 4.72
N GLU A 92 16.99 -12.01 3.39
CA GLU A 92 17.55 -10.86 2.65
C GLU A 92 16.47 -10.18 1.79
N THR A 93 15.20 -10.36 2.13
CA THR A 93 14.07 -9.83 1.36
C THR A 93 13.29 -8.83 2.17
N LEU A 94 13.13 -7.61 1.65
CA LEU A 94 12.12 -6.67 2.13
C LEU A 94 10.81 -6.90 1.38
N ILE A 95 9.70 -6.98 2.12
CA ILE A 95 8.36 -7.05 1.52
C ILE A 95 7.66 -5.73 1.85
N VAL A 96 7.27 -4.99 0.83
CA VAL A 96 6.57 -3.71 0.97
C VAL A 96 5.12 -3.90 0.58
N ILE A 97 4.21 -3.48 1.46
CA ILE A 97 2.77 -3.49 1.21
C ILE A 97 2.29 -2.04 1.26
N THR A 98 1.78 -1.57 0.15
CA THR A 98 1.26 -0.20 0.02
C THR A 98 0.05 -0.16 -0.91
N GLY A 99 -0.71 0.94 -0.87
CA GLY A 99 -1.71 1.26 -1.88
C GLY A 99 -1.12 2.20 -2.94
N ASP A 100 -1.62 2.12 -4.17
CA ASP A 100 -1.31 3.06 -5.24
C ASP A 100 -2.01 4.42 -5.02
N HIS A 101 -3.19 4.38 -4.40
CA HIS A 101 -3.98 5.53 -3.96
C HIS A 101 -4.94 5.11 -2.85
N GLU A 102 -5.66 6.06 -2.27
CA GLU A 102 -6.70 5.79 -1.29
C GLU A 102 -7.88 5.01 -1.88
N GLY A 103 -8.52 4.18 -1.06
CA GLY A 103 -9.81 3.56 -1.40
C GLY A 103 -10.98 4.52 -1.17
N LEU A 104 -12.11 4.30 -1.88
CA LEU A 104 -13.37 5.02 -1.68
C LEU A 104 -13.32 6.55 -1.85
N ALA A 105 -12.29 7.11 -2.48
CA ALA A 105 -12.04 8.54 -2.61
C ALA A 105 -13.27 9.37 -3.00
N SER A 106 -13.96 8.96 -4.07
CA SER A 106 -15.16 9.65 -4.56
C SER A 106 -16.41 9.50 -3.68
N TYR A 107 -16.34 8.65 -2.65
CA TYR A 107 -17.47 8.38 -1.73
C TYR A 107 -17.14 8.77 -0.29
N ARG A 108 -15.93 9.23 -0.01
CA ARG A 108 -15.44 9.50 1.35
C ARG A 108 -16.38 10.43 2.12
N ALA A 109 -16.73 11.59 1.56
CA ALA A 109 -17.59 12.56 2.23
C ALA A 109 -18.94 11.95 2.62
N GLU A 110 -19.61 11.23 1.69
CA GLU A 110 -20.87 10.55 1.96
C GLU A 110 -20.71 9.48 3.06
N LEU A 111 -19.63 8.69 2.99
CA LEU A 111 -19.39 7.61 3.95
C LEU A 111 -19.01 8.11 5.34
N CYS A 112 -18.27 9.19 5.47
CA CYS A 112 -17.96 9.83 6.76
C CYS A 112 -19.20 10.27 7.50
N GLU A 113 -20.22 10.75 6.79
CA GLU A 113 -21.50 11.20 7.35
C GLU A 113 -22.50 10.05 7.56
N SER A 114 -22.29 8.90 6.97
CA SER A 114 -23.18 7.76 7.12
C SER A 114 -23.12 7.16 8.53
N PRO A 115 -24.24 6.65 9.09
CA PRO A 115 -24.26 6.03 10.40
C PRO A 115 -23.23 4.91 10.58
N GLY A 116 -23.01 4.11 9.54
CA GLY A 116 -22.05 3.00 9.56
C GLY A 116 -20.62 3.41 9.23
N GLY A 117 -20.38 4.58 8.65
CA GLY A 117 -19.07 5.08 8.28
C GLY A 117 -18.44 5.99 9.32
N LYS A 118 -19.28 6.64 10.11
CA LYS A 118 -18.85 7.63 11.12
C LYS A 118 -17.87 7.00 12.13
N GLY A 119 -16.67 7.56 12.21
CA GLY A 119 -15.61 7.07 13.08
C GLY A 119 -14.83 5.85 12.54
N ILE A 120 -15.18 5.33 11.35
CA ILE A 120 -14.45 4.24 10.68
C ILE A 120 -13.76 4.79 9.43
N VAL A 121 -14.45 5.61 8.67
CA VAL A 121 -13.89 6.25 7.46
C VAL A 121 -13.20 7.54 7.86
N SER A 122 -11.94 7.69 7.48
CA SER A 122 -11.17 8.93 7.70
C SER A 122 -11.62 10.01 6.71
N ASP A 123 -11.64 11.24 7.16
CA ASP A 123 -11.79 12.44 6.32
C ASP A 123 -10.52 12.76 5.53
N LYS A 124 -9.40 12.13 5.87
CA LYS A 124 -8.09 12.29 5.24
C LYS A 124 -7.75 11.17 4.27
N GLN A 125 -6.88 11.50 3.33
CA GLN A 125 -6.33 10.56 2.36
C GLN A 125 -5.18 9.78 2.99
N PHE A 126 -5.33 8.45 3.10
CA PHE A 126 -4.27 7.59 3.59
C PHE A 126 -4.09 6.37 2.70
N THR A 127 -2.83 5.98 2.52
CA THR A 127 -2.43 4.67 2.01
C THR A 127 -1.50 4.01 3.03
N PRO A 128 -1.55 2.68 3.20
CA PRO A 128 -0.62 2.00 4.09
C PRO A 128 0.81 2.06 3.51
N PHE A 129 1.81 2.11 4.39
CA PHE A 129 3.19 1.81 4.07
C PHE A 129 3.72 0.84 5.12
N ILE A 130 3.75 -0.43 4.79
CA ILE A 130 4.14 -1.51 5.70
C ILE A 130 5.37 -2.20 5.11
N VAL A 131 6.43 -2.29 5.89
CA VAL A 131 7.65 -3.01 5.51
C VAL A 131 7.81 -4.23 6.41
N VAL A 132 7.62 -5.41 5.81
CA VAL A 132 7.81 -6.69 6.48
C VAL A 132 9.26 -7.11 6.31
N ASN A 133 9.83 -7.71 7.35
CA ASN A 133 11.23 -8.10 7.43
C ASN A 133 12.22 -6.93 7.33
N SER A 134 11.79 -5.76 7.84
CA SER A 134 12.65 -4.58 7.94
C SER A 134 13.81 -4.83 8.91
N PRO A 135 15.04 -4.37 8.61
CA PRO A 135 16.15 -4.40 9.55
C PRO A 135 15.93 -3.48 10.76
N ILE A 136 15.00 -2.55 10.65
CA ILE A 136 14.63 -1.60 11.70
C ILE A 136 13.17 -1.85 12.07
N GLY A 137 12.90 -2.21 13.32
CA GLY A 137 11.55 -2.31 13.86
C GLY A 137 11.11 -0.94 14.37
N MET A 138 10.27 -0.24 13.63
CA MET A 138 9.73 1.05 14.03
C MET A 138 8.27 1.21 13.60
N ARG A 139 7.58 2.12 14.26
CA ARG A 139 6.36 2.72 13.80
C ARG A 139 6.62 4.20 13.58
N TYR A 140 6.24 4.70 12.43
CA TYR A 140 6.34 6.11 12.07
C TYR A 140 4.93 6.71 12.15
N ASP A 141 4.72 7.66 13.04
CA ASP A 141 3.42 8.27 13.31
C ASP A 141 3.28 9.67 12.71
N GLU A 142 4.37 10.24 12.19
CA GLU A 142 4.41 11.55 11.55
C GLU A 142 3.92 11.47 10.09
N VAL A 143 3.73 12.62 9.47
CA VAL A 143 3.26 12.69 8.08
C VAL A 143 4.38 12.39 7.11
N MET A 144 4.10 11.48 6.16
CA MET A 144 4.94 11.20 5.01
C MET A 144 4.11 11.11 3.73
N GLY A 145 4.71 11.46 2.60
CA GLY A 145 4.13 11.26 1.28
C GLY A 145 4.52 9.91 0.66
N GLN A 146 3.79 9.46 -0.34
CA GLN A 146 4.19 8.25 -1.10
C GLN A 146 5.55 8.44 -1.80
N ILE A 147 5.93 9.68 -2.12
CA ILE A 147 7.24 10.00 -2.68
C ILE A 147 8.40 9.68 -1.73
N ASP A 148 8.16 9.65 -0.42
CA ASP A 148 9.16 9.36 0.60
C ASP A 148 9.45 7.85 0.74
N MET A 149 8.60 7.00 0.17
CA MET A 149 8.77 5.55 0.25
C MET A 149 10.06 5.09 -0.41
N TYR A 150 10.35 5.59 -1.61
CA TYR A 150 11.51 5.16 -2.38
C TYR A 150 12.85 5.46 -1.68
N PRO A 151 13.16 6.71 -1.27
CA PRO A 151 14.40 6.99 -0.53
C PRO A 151 14.45 6.24 0.80
N THR A 152 13.32 6.03 1.47
CA THR A 152 13.27 5.20 2.69
C THR A 152 13.70 3.76 2.41
N LEU A 153 13.22 3.17 1.32
CA LEU A 153 13.59 1.80 0.93
C LEU A 153 15.07 1.70 0.55
N LEU A 154 15.64 2.72 -0.10
CA LEU A 154 17.08 2.76 -0.39
C LEU A 154 17.90 2.67 0.92
N ASN A 155 17.56 3.47 1.92
CA ASN A 155 18.25 3.41 3.22
C ASN A 155 18.04 2.05 3.92
N LEU A 156 16.82 1.49 3.92
CA LEU A 156 16.56 0.17 4.50
C LEU A 156 17.36 -0.95 3.81
N LEU A 157 17.64 -0.80 2.53
CA LEU A 157 18.45 -1.71 1.72
C LEU A 157 19.96 -1.40 1.81
N GLN A 158 20.38 -0.39 2.59
CA GLN A 158 21.77 0.08 2.71
C GLN A 158 22.37 0.53 1.37
N LEU A 159 21.55 1.15 0.54
CA LEU A 159 21.90 1.74 -0.74
C LEU A 159 22.06 3.26 -0.61
N ASP A 160 22.73 3.71 0.45
CA ASP A 160 22.86 5.14 0.81
C ASP A 160 23.65 5.95 -0.23
N ASP A 161 24.56 5.29 -0.93
CA ASP A 161 25.37 5.90 -2.00
C ASP A 161 24.63 5.96 -3.35
N TYR A 162 23.41 5.45 -3.43
CA TYR A 162 22.65 5.47 -4.67
C TYR A 162 22.12 6.88 -4.96
N TYR A 163 22.64 7.47 -6.04
CA TYR A 163 22.19 8.79 -6.48
C TYR A 163 20.79 8.70 -7.09
N TRP A 164 19.86 9.49 -6.57
CA TRP A 164 18.53 9.62 -7.09
C TRP A 164 18.09 11.09 -7.14
N THR A 165 17.17 11.45 -8.02
CA THR A 165 16.76 12.83 -8.31
C THR A 165 15.29 13.10 -7.99
N GLY A 166 14.67 12.27 -7.19
CA GLY A 166 13.27 12.47 -6.77
C GLY A 166 13.15 13.55 -5.67
N LEU A 167 11.91 13.89 -5.36
CA LEU A 167 11.54 14.95 -4.42
C LEU A 167 11.29 14.47 -3.00
N GLY A 168 11.09 13.15 -2.83
CA GLY A 168 10.83 12.56 -1.52
C GLY A 168 12.08 12.50 -0.66
N GLU A 169 11.89 12.38 0.62
CA GLU A 169 12.92 12.30 1.65
C GLU A 169 12.69 11.07 2.54
N SER A 170 13.77 10.38 2.88
CA SER A 170 13.68 9.19 3.74
C SER A 170 13.13 9.53 5.12
N ILE A 171 12.17 8.76 5.62
CA ILE A 171 11.67 8.87 7.00
C ILE A 171 12.74 8.52 8.05
N LEU A 172 13.87 7.95 7.64
CA LEU A 172 15.01 7.68 8.51
C LEU A 172 15.94 8.89 8.65
N ASN A 173 15.75 9.93 7.84
CA ASN A 173 16.45 11.19 8.01
C ASN A 173 15.80 11.98 9.18
N PRO A 174 16.54 12.25 10.27
CA PRO A 174 16.00 12.98 11.43
C PRO A 174 15.67 14.45 11.12
N GLU A 175 16.15 14.99 10.01
CA GLU A 175 15.88 16.37 9.58
C GLU A 175 14.71 16.46 8.59
N LYS A 176 14.08 15.32 8.25
CA LYS A 176 12.92 15.31 7.37
C LYS A 176 11.78 16.14 7.95
N LYS A 177 11.23 17.03 7.14
CA LYS A 177 10.04 17.80 7.51
C LYS A 177 8.79 16.93 7.45
N GLU A 178 7.94 17.07 8.46
CA GLU A 178 6.77 16.20 8.67
C GLU A 178 5.55 16.71 7.90
N PHE A 179 5.67 16.84 6.57
CA PHE A 179 4.55 17.20 5.71
C PHE A 179 4.53 16.40 4.42
N ALA A 180 3.37 16.38 3.78
CA ALA A 180 3.18 15.77 2.48
C ALA A 180 2.17 16.56 1.65
N VAL A 181 2.29 16.48 0.33
CA VAL A 181 1.33 17.04 -0.62
C VAL A 181 0.46 15.92 -1.17
N GLY A 182 -0.84 16.06 -1.02
CA GLY A 182 -1.82 15.12 -1.55
C GLY A 182 -2.11 15.37 -3.05
N SER A 183 -2.78 14.42 -3.68
CA SER A 183 -3.13 14.46 -5.11
C SER A 183 -4.02 15.66 -5.52
N GLN A 184 -4.64 16.33 -4.57
CA GLN A 184 -5.45 17.53 -4.78
C GLN A 184 -4.70 18.81 -4.41
N MET A 185 -3.38 18.76 -4.32
CA MET A 185 -2.52 19.87 -3.89
C MET A 185 -2.83 20.40 -2.49
N ASN A 186 -3.49 19.60 -1.65
CA ASN A 186 -3.62 19.87 -0.22
C ASN A 186 -2.33 19.47 0.49
N VAL A 187 -1.93 20.25 1.48
CA VAL A 187 -0.78 19.95 2.32
C VAL A 187 -1.27 19.44 3.68
N GLU A 188 -0.70 18.34 4.12
CA GLU A 188 -0.93 17.74 5.42
C GLU A 188 0.39 17.72 6.20
N GLY A 189 0.33 17.96 7.50
CA GLY A 189 1.49 17.94 8.38
C GLY A 189 1.87 19.29 8.96
N GLU A 190 3.06 19.36 9.54
CA GLU A 190 3.57 20.53 10.27
C GLU A 190 5.05 20.78 9.93
N GLY A 191 5.59 21.92 10.40
CA GLY A 191 7.03 22.19 10.30
C GLY A 191 7.53 22.62 8.92
N TYR A 192 6.65 22.93 7.98
CA TYR A 192 7.01 23.45 6.65
C TYR A 192 6.79 24.96 6.56
N SER A 193 7.55 25.62 5.69
CA SER A 193 7.39 27.05 5.36
C SER A 193 6.50 27.21 4.11
N PRO A 194 6.00 28.44 3.82
CA PRO A 194 5.33 28.73 2.56
C PRO A 194 6.19 28.39 1.33
N GLU A 195 7.49 28.59 1.41
CA GLU A 195 8.44 28.25 0.34
C GLU A 195 8.53 26.73 0.12
N ASP A 196 8.48 25.93 1.18
CA ASP A 196 8.44 24.48 1.11
C ASP A 196 7.14 24.00 0.44
N GLU A 197 6.02 24.61 0.80
CA GLU A 197 4.71 24.32 0.22
C GLU A 197 4.68 24.63 -1.28
N ASP A 198 5.14 25.82 -1.66
CA ASP A 198 5.19 26.24 -3.06
C ASP A 198 6.12 25.34 -3.87
N PHE A 199 7.31 25.02 -3.36
CA PHE A 199 8.23 24.09 -4.01
C PHE A 199 7.62 22.71 -4.21
N ALA A 200 7.00 22.15 -3.18
CA ALA A 200 6.38 20.83 -3.25
C ALA A 200 5.22 20.79 -4.25
N LYS A 201 4.40 21.85 -4.34
CA LYS A 201 3.32 21.97 -5.32
C LYS A 201 3.81 22.16 -6.75
N GLU A 202 4.85 22.95 -6.95
CA GLU A 202 5.47 23.14 -8.28
C GLU A 202 6.07 21.83 -8.80
N ALA A 203 6.63 21.04 -7.93
CA ALA A 203 7.24 19.77 -8.27
C ALA A 203 6.24 18.68 -8.73
N TYR A 204 4.95 18.86 -8.41
CA TYR A 204 3.85 17.99 -8.89
C TYR A 204 3.29 18.40 -10.26
N ASN A 205 3.63 19.56 -10.79
CA ASN A 205 3.21 20.08 -12.09
C ASN A 205 4.27 19.84 -13.17
#